data_f4e9bd903f79d3bd2371391c958af73f
#
_entry.id   f4e9bd903f79d3bd2371391c958af73f
#
_cell.length_a   1.000
_cell.length_b   1.000
_cell.length_c   1.000
_cell.angle_alpha   90.00
_cell.angle_beta   90.00
_cell.angle_gamma   90.00
#
_symmetry.space_group_name_H-M   'P 1'
#
loop_
_entity.id
_entity.type
_entity.pdbx_description
1 polymer ?
#
loop_
_entity_poly.entity_id
_entity_poly.type
_entity_poly.pdbx_seq_one_letter_code
_entity_poly.pdbx_strand_id
1 'polypeptide(L)'
;AVEKILAETKGVKYVTTIAGFSLLSGASAPYTAFYFVALDPWHEREGKQMEVGPIMQRLNGVLRAQILEANAVAFPPPAIQGLGTGGGFSLWLQDRSGGSVEFLNQNLQKFLEAARKRPELANVNSVWRPSVPQIYADINRDKVLKQGVAIGDVYQTLQAFLGGVYVNQFNRFGRQWKVFLQAEPEFRVQAKDIGSFYVRNRDQQMVPLSTLMKADPSAGPAFTNRYNLYRAVEVLGNPAPGYSSGQAMAAV
;
A
#
# COMPACT_ATOMS: atom_id res chain seq x y z
N ALA A 1 -7.23 13.09 10.41
CA ALA A 1 -6.08 13.73 11.07
C ALA A 1 -5.11 14.33 10.03
N VAL A 2 -4.53 13.53 9.10
CA VAL A 2 -3.54 14.00 8.10
C VAL A 2 -4.07 15.14 7.24
N GLU A 3 -5.27 15.03 6.65
CA GLU A 3 -5.87 16.10 5.83
C GLU A 3 -5.98 17.43 6.57
N LYS A 4 -6.34 17.40 7.86
CA LYS A 4 -6.42 18.59 8.68
C LYS A 4 -5.06 19.28 8.82
N ILE A 5 -4.01 18.50 9.10
CA ILE A 5 -2.63 19.02 9.19
C ILE A 5 -2.20 19.64 7.85
N LEU A 6 -2.50 18.96 6.73
CA LEU A 6 -2.16 19.44 5.39
C LEU A 6 -2.89 20.75 5.07
N ALA A 7 -4.20 20.83 5.35
CA ALA A 7 -5.02 22.02 5.09
C ALA A 7 -4.61 23.23 5.96
N GLU A 8 -4.14 22.98 7.20
CA GLU A 8 -3.65 24.01 8.11
C GLU A 8 -2.18 24.43 7.85
N THR A 9 -1.49 23.70 6.96
CA THR A 9 -0.08 24.00 6.65
C THR A 9 0.03 25.21 5.72
N LYS A 10 0.69 26.28 6.20
CA LYS A 10 0.88 27.49 5.43
C LYS A 10 1.63 27.21 4.12
N GLY A 11 1.09 27.67 3.00
CA GLY A 11 1.61 27.46 1.65
C GLY A 11 0.99 26.29 0.92
N VAL A 12 0.05 25.55 1.56
CA VAL A 12 -0.75 24.50 0.91
C VAL A 12 -2.06 25.12 0.42
N LYS A 13 -2.37 24.92 -0.86
CA LYS A 13 -3.58 25.42 -1.49
C LYS A 13 -4.69 24.39 -1.58
N TYR A 14 -4.34 23.21 -2.10
CA TYR A 14 -5.29 22.10 -2.31
C TYR A 14 -4.68 20.79 -1.85
N VAL A 15 -5.54 19.92 -1.33
CA VAL A 15 -5.19 18.55 -0.97
C VAL A 15 -6.18 17.60 -1.66
N THR A 16 -5.66 16.63 -2.39
CA THR A 16 -6.46 15.55 -2.97
C THR A 16 -6.03 14.24 -2.35
N THR A 17 -6.96 13.53 -1.70
CA THR A 17 -6.71 12.28 -1.01
C THR A 17 -7.16 11.09 -1.85
N ILE A 18 -6.31 10.07 -1.96
CA ILE A 18 -6.66 8.76 -2.49
C ILE A 18 -6.51 7.75 -1.35
N ALA A 19 -7.62 7.39 -0.73
CA ALA A 19 -7.66 6.36 0.31
C ALA A 19 -7.59 4.96 -0.31
N GLY A 20 -6.89 4.05 0.36
CA GLY A 20 -6.75 2.66 -0.09
C GLY A 20 -5.72 2.45 -1.19
N PHE A 21 -4.85 3.42 -1.48
CA PHE A 21 -3.82 3.31 -2.51
C PHE A 21 -2.49 3.90 -2.04
N SER A 22 -1.39 3.25 -2.42
CA SER A 22 -0.03 3.73 -2.23
C SER A 22 0.65 3.94 -3.58
N LEU A 23 0.97 5.19 -3.91
CA LEU A 23 1.68 5.52 -5.15
C LEU A 23 3.09 4.89 -5.17
N LEU A 24 3.76 4.85 -4.02
CA LEU A 24 5.15 4.33 -3.93
C LEU A 24 5.23 2.83 -4.18
N SER A 25 4.27 2.05 -3.70
CA SER A 25 4.25 0.60 -3.93
C SER A 25 3.41 0.18 -5.13
N GLY A 26 2.59 1.08 -5.68
CA GLY A 26 1.59 0.76 -6.71
C GLY A 26 0.48 -0.18 -6.22
N ALA A 27 0.40 -0.44 -4.92
CA ALA A 27 -0.52 -1.39 -4.33
C ALA A 27 -1.75 -0.72 -3.73
N SER A 28 -2.90 -1.37 -3.85
CA SER A 28 -4.13 -0.99 -3.16
C SER A 28 -4.26 -1.80 -1.87
N ALA A 29 -4.39 -1.09 -0.75
CA ALA A 29 -4.60 -1.72 0.56
C ALA A 29 -5.38 -0.77 1.48
N PRO A 30 -6.34 -1.27 2.29
CA PRO A 30 -7.24 -0.43 3.08
C PRO A 30 -6.53 0.41 4.16
N TYR A 31 -5.29 0.03 4.51
CA TYR A 31 -4.45 0.72 5.49
C TYR A 31 -3.47 1.73 4.86
N THR A 32 -3.61 2.06 3.58
CA THR A 32 -2.78 3.03 2.86
C THR A 32 -3.59 4.22 2.40
N ALA A 33 -2.94 5.37 2.27
CA ALA A 33 -3.51 6.56 1.65
C ALA A 33 -2.40 7.35 0.96
N PHE A 34 -2.74 8.04 -0.10
CA PHE A 34 -1.85 8.93 -0.81
C PHE A 34 -2.48 10.30 -0.96
N TYR A 35 -1.69 11.36 -0.78
CA TYR A 35 -2.13 12.75 -0.80
C TYR A 35 -1.36 13.51 -1.88
N PHE A 36 -2.07 14.09 -2.84
CA PHE A 36 -1.50 15.13 -3.70
C PHE A 36 -1.69 16.47 -3.01
N VAL A 37 -0.57 17.13 -2.72
CA VAL A 37 -0.56 18.43 -2.04
C VAL A 37 -0.11 19.49 -3.02
N ALA A 38 -1.05 20.31 -3.49
CA ALA A 38 -0.76 21.46 -4.33
C ALA A 38 -0.42 22.66 -3.44
N LEU A 39 0.71 23.27 -3.70
CA LEU A 39 1.13 24.49 -3.01
C LEU A 39 0.54 25.73 -3.66
N ASP A 40 0.50 26.84 -2.94
CA ASP A 40 0.17 28.15 -3.49
C ASP A 40 1.10 28.50 -4.66
N PRO A 41 0.68 29.37 -5.59
CA PRO A 41 1.52 29.87 -6.68
C PRO A 41 2.82 30.50 -6.15
N TRP A 42 3.88 30.46 -6.94
CA TRP A 42 5.21 30.97 -6.57
C TRP A 42 5.19 32.41 -6.08
N HIS A 43 4.41 33.30 -6.71
CA HIS A 43 4.28 34.70 -6.36
C HIS A 43 3.51 34.95 -5.05
N GLU A 44 2.79 33.96 -4.55
CA GLU A 44 2.07 34.02 -3.24
C GLU A 44 2.92 33.40 -2.11
N ARG A 45 4.05 32.75 -2.44
CA ARG A 45 4.96 32.07 -1.51
C ARG A 45 6.33 32.75 -1.45
N GLU A 46 6.37 33.99 -0.96
CA GLU A 46 7.59 34.75 -0.85
C GLU A 46 8.44 34.33 0.36
N GLY A 47 9.77 34.35 0.14
CA GLY A 47 10.77 34.05 1.17
C GLY A 47 11.19 32.59 1.27
N LYS A 48 12.43 32.36 1.70
CA LYS A 48 13.06 31.02 1.77
C LYS A 48 12.27 29.99 2.57
N GLN A 49 11.52 30.41 3.58
CA GLN A 49 10.69 29.51 4.42
C GLN A 49 9.47 28.96 3.70
N MET A 50 9.09 29.56 2.57
CA MET A 50 7.94 29.15 1.75
C MET A 50 8.37 28.35 0.51
N GLU A 51 9.64 28.03 0.40
CA GLU A 51 10.12 27.07 -0.60
C GLU A 51 9.66 25.64 -0.26
N VAL A 52 9.61 24.76 -1.27
CA VAL A 52 9.14 23.37 -1.14
C VAL A 52 9.91 22.60 -0.05
N GLY A 53 11.24 22.73 -0.02
CA GLY A 53 12.09 22.05 0.95
C GLY A 53 11.74 22.37 2.41
N PRO A 54 11.79 23.64 2.84
CA PRO A 54 11.35 24.06 4.18
C PRO A 54 9.92 23.71 4.53
N ILE A 55 8.97 23.83 3.58
CA ILE A 55 7.57 23.38 3.82
C ILE A 55 7.53 21.89 4.11
N MET A 56 8.20 21.05 3.31
CA MET A 56 8.25 19.60 3.54
C MET A 56 8.94 19.24 4.87
N GLN A 57 10.02 19.88 5.23
CA GLN A 57 10.71 19.63 6.51
C GLN A 57 9.77 19.91 7.69
N ARG A 58 9.10 21.06 7.67
CA ARG A 58 8.13 21.46 8.70
C ARG A 58 6.97 20.47 8.75
N LEU A 59 6.41 20.11 7.59
CA LEU A 59 5.31 19.17 7.47
C LEU A 59 5.69 17.78 8.00
N ASN A 60 6.86 17.25 7.61
CA ASN A 60 7.37 15.97 8.10
C ASN A 60 7.60 15.98 9.62
N GLY A 61 8.01 17.11 10.19
CA GLY A 61 8.12 17.28 11.63
C GLY A 61 6.76 17.16 12.33
N VAL A 62 5.74 17.87 11.83
CA VAL A 62 4.39 17.84 12.37
C VAL A 62 3.74 16.47 12.20
N LEU A 63 3.84 15.86 11.02
CA LEU A 63 3.29 14.51 10.74
C LEU A 63 3.89 13.48 11.69
N ARG A 64 5.21 13.50 11.88
CA ARG A 64 5.89 12.57 12.81
C ARG A 64 5.50 12.76 14.25
N ALA A 65 5.23 14.00 14.67
CA ALA A 65 4.85 14.32 16.05
C ALA A 65 3.38 14.03 16.36
N GLN A 66 2.48 14.21 15.40
CA GLN A 66 1.04 14.15 15.63
C GLN A 66 0.36 12.88 15.09
N ILE A 67 0.95 12.20 14.11
CA ILE A 67 0.41 10.97 13.53
C ILE A 67 1.20 9.78 14.08
N LEU A 68 0.76 9.24 15.20
CA LEU A 68 1.40 8.08 15.85
C LEU A 68 0.90 6.74 15.32
N GLU A 69 -0.30 6.74 14.73
CA GLU A 69 -1.01 5.53 14.26
C GLU A 69 -0.58 5.08 12.87
N ALA A 70 0.15 5.95 12.14
CA ALA A 70 0.59 5.68 10.78
C ALA A 70 1.94 6.34 10.48
N ASN A 71 2.68 5.78 9.53
CA ASN A 71 3.89 6.40 9.01
C ASN A 71 3.53 7.33 7.84
N ALA A 72 3.36 8.62 8.13
CA ALA A 72 3.04 9.65 7.15
C ALA A 72 4.31 10.46 6.81
N VAL A 73 4.65 10.54 5.52
CA VAL A 73 5.86 11.21 5.02
C VAL A 73 5.53 12.04 3.78
N ALA A 74 5.93 13.30 3.78
CA ALA A 74 5.91 14.15 2.60
C ALA A 74 7.22 14.03 1.84
N PHE A 75 7.14 13.84 0.52
CA PHE A 75 8.29 13.75 -0.39
C PHE A 75 8.01 14.53 -1.68
N PRO A 76 9.04 15.04 -2.37
CA PRO A 76 8.86 15.78 -3.60
C PRO A 76 8.55 14.85 -4.77
N PRO A 77 7.89 15.35 -5.82
CA PRO A 77 7.78 14.63 -7.08
C PRO A 77 9.18 14.41 -7.68
N PRO A 78 9.34 13.43 -8.60
CA PRO A 78 10.60 13.24 -9.30
C PRO A 78 10.95 14.51 -10.11
N ALA A 79 12.24 14.80 -10.22
CA ALA A 79 12.74 15.97 -10.97
C ALA A 79 12.34 15.94 -12.45
N ILE A 80 12.21 14.73 -13.01
CA ILE A 80 11.72 14.49 -14.38
C ILE A 80 10.47 13.64 -14.28
N GLN A 81 9.35 14.15 -14.77
CA GLN A 81 8.08 13.42 -14.80
C GLN A 81 8.21 12.14 -15.60
N GLY A 82 7.72 11.03 -15.03
CA GLY A 82 7.79 9.70 -15.65
C GLY A 82 9.07 8.92 -15.31
N LEU A 83 10.05 9.53 -14.66
CA LEU A 83 11.26 8.88 -14.15
C LEU A 83 11.15 8.63 -12.64
N GLY A 84 10.47 7.52 -12.26
CA GLY A 84 10.24 7.14 -10.87
C GLY A 84 8.99 7.78 -10.25
N THR A 85 8.72 7.44 -9.01
CA THR A 85 7.54 7.89 -8.23
C THR A 85 7.86 9.02 -7.24
N GLY A 86 9.14 9.26 -6.96
CA GLY A 86 9.61 10.31 -6.05
C GLY A 86 11.00 10.80 -6.43
N GLY A 87 11.44 11.93 -5.87
CA GLY A 87 12.80 12.44 -6.04
C GLY A 87 13.81 11.54 -5.33
N GLY A 88 15.08 11.56 -5.82
CA GLY A 88 16.17 10.78 -5.26
C GLY A 88 16.62 9.63 -6.16
N PHE A 89 17.00 8.50 -5.56
CA PHE A 89 17.36 7.26 -6.26
C PHE A 89 16.48 6.10 -5.80
N SER A 90 16.35 5.09 -6.65
CA SER A 90 15.77 3.79 -6.29
C SER A 90 16.69 2.67 -6.71
N LEU A 91 16.69 1.58 -5.94
CA LEU A 91 17.39 0.33 -6.25
C LEU A 91 16.53 -0.88 -5.88
N TRP A 92 16.80 -2.00 -6.52
CA TRP A 92 16.13 -3.26 -6.26
C TRP A 92 17.07 -4.26 -5.57
N LEU A 93 16.81 -4.54 -4.29
CA LEU A 93 17.48 -5.62 -3.58
C LEU A 93 16.81 -6.94 -3.96
N GLN A 94 17.52 -7.79 -4.71
CA GLN A 94 17.01 -9.07 -5.22
C GLN A 94 17.46 -10.24 -4.33
N ASP A 95 16.54 -11.13 -4.02
CA ASP A 95 16.86 -12.45 -3.48
C ASP A 95 17.03 -13.45 -4.63
N ARG A 96 18.29 -13.76 -4.96
CA ARG A 96 18.64 -14.74 -5.99
C ARG A 96 18.78 -16.15 -5.45
N SER A 97 18.76 -16.31 -4.11
CA SER A 97 18.86 -17.62 -3.47
C SER A 97 17.54 -18.38 -3.40
N GLY A 98 16.40 -17.69 -3.63
CA GLY A 98 15.08 -18.26 -3.44
C GLY A 98 14.72 -18.45 -1.96
N GLY A 99 15.30 -17.65 -1.08
CA GLY A 99 15.08 -17.68 0.35
C GLY A 99 13.66 -17.30 0.78
N SER A 100 13.44 -17.31 2.08
CA SER A 100 12.14 -16.94 2.66
C SER A 100 11.91 -15.42 2.63
N VAL A 101 10.69 -14.99 2.95
CA VAL A 101 10.35 -13.57 3.15
C VAL A 101 11.20 -12.97 4.29
N GLU A 102 11.40 -13.75 5.36
CA GLU A 102 12.20 -13.36 6.52
C GLU A 102 13.67 -13.19 6.17
N PHE A 103 14.22 -14.04 5.31
CA PHE A 103 15.59 -13.91 4.80
C PHE A 103 15.77 -12.62 4.03
N LEU A 104 14.84 -12.31 3.11
CA LEU A 104 14.88 -11.05 2.37
C LEU A 104 14.76 -9.83 3.30
N ASN A 105 13.88 -9.91 4.30
CA ASN A 105 13.71 -8.84 5.29
C ASN A 105 14.97 -8.62 6.13
N GLN A 106 15.59 -9.69 6.62
CA GLN A 106 16.83 -9.59 7.41
C GLN A 106 17.96 -8.90 6.61
N ASN A 107 18.09 -9.25 5.34
CA ASN A 107 19.08 -8.63 4.46
C ASN A 107 18.72 -7.18 4.12
N LEU A 108 17.42 -6.88 3.92
CA LEU A 108 16.96 -5.50 3.78
C LEU A 108 17.31 -4.65 5.00
N GLN A 109 17.05 -5.14 6.21
CA GLN A 109 17.37 -4.38 7.44
C GLN A 109 18.87 -4.14 7.58
N LYS A 110 19.71 -5.15 7.32
CA LYS A 110 21.17 -5.01 7.32
C LYS A 110 21.63 -3.96 6.31
N PHE A 111 21.05 -3.99 5.11
CA PHE A 111 21.35 -3.00 4.09
C PHE A 111 20.95 -1.59 4.52
N LEU A 112 19.73 -1.40 5.04
CA LEU A 112 19.24 -0.11 5.51
C LEU A 112 20.08 0.45 6.66
N GLU A 113 20.51 -0.41 7.60
CA GLU A 113 21.40 -0.02 8.70
C GLU A 113 22.78 0.42 8.20
N ALA A 114 23.35 -0.28 7.23
CA ALA A 114 24.61 0.11 6.60
C ALA A 114 24.48 1.41 5.81
N ALA A 115 23.44 1.55 5.01
CA ALA A 115 23.17 2.74 4.21
C ALA A 115 22.96 4.00 5.06
N ARG A 116 22.29 3.89 6.22
CA ARG A 116 22.10 5.03 7.14
C ARG A 116 23.39 5.56 7.78
N LYS A 117 24.46 4.77 7.77
CA LYS A 117 25.78 5.19 8.26
C LYS A 117 26.59 5.93 7.22
N ARG A 118 26.14 5.95 5.97
CA ARG A 118 26.84 6.62 4.86
C ARG A 118 26.50 8.10 4.85
N PRO A 119 27.51 9.00 4.93
CA PRO A 119 27.27 10.45 4.92
C PRO A 119 26.71 10.98 3.60
N GLU A 120 26.91 10.23 2.50
CA GLU A 120 26.43 10.59 1.17
C GLU A 120 24.91 10.34 1.00
N LEU A 121 24.30 9.54 1.90
CA LEU A 121 22.94 9.05 1.77
C LEU A 121 22.01 9.67 2.82
N ALA A 122 20.80 10.03 2.39
CA ALA A 122 19.74 10.53 3.27
C ALA A 122 18.43 9.82 2.99
N ASN A 123 17.61 9.66 4.04
CA ASN A 123 16.24 9.11 3.96
C ASN A 123 16.15 7.75 3.28
N VAL A 124 17.17 6.89 3.46
CA VAL A 124 17.14 5.54 2.88
C VAL A 124 16.12 4.69 3.59
N ASN A 125 15.14 4.20 2.84
CA ASN A 125 14.01 3.41 3.35
C ASN A 125 13.42 2.49 2.28
N SER A 126 12.54 1.58 2.72
CA SER A 126 11.68 0.78 1.85
C SER A 126 10.25 0.84 2.34
N VAL A 127 9.30 0.90 1.42
CA VAL A 127 7.86 0.85 1.73
C VAL A 127 7.35 -0.59 1.89
N TRP A 128 8.19 -1.57 1.60
CA TRP A 128 7.83 -2.97 1.71
C TRP A 128 7.68 -3.40 3.18
N ARG A 129 6.59 -4.10 3.47
CA ARG A 129 6.31 -4.68 4.79
C ARG A 129 6.35 -6.19 4.69
N PRO A 130 7.25 -6.87 5.40
CA PRO A 130 7.40 -8.34 5.35
C PRO A 130 6.24 -9.07 6.02
N SER A 131 5.57 -8.43 6.96
CA SER A 131 4.50 -9.02 7.76
C SER A 131 3.38 -8.01 7.99
N VAL A 132 2.23 -8.28 7.42
CA VAL A 132 0.97 -7.58 7.70
C VAL A 132 -0.07 -8.61 8.12
N PRO A 133 -1.00 -8.27 9.01
CA PRO A 133 -2.08 -9.16 9.40
C PRO A 133 -2.92 -9.56 8.19
N GLN A 134 -3.18 -10.84 8.04
CA GLN A 134 -3.96 -11.44 6.97
C GLN A 134 -4.88 -12.51 7.56
N ILE A 135 -5.88 -12.93 6.79
CA ILE A 135 -6.71 -14.09 7.10
C ILE A 135 -6.43 -15.14 6.03
N TYR A 136 -5.97 -16.28 6.46
CA TYR A 136 -5.77 -17.42 5.58
C TYR A 136 -7.08 -18.22 5.46
N ALA A 137 -7.60 -18.32 4.24
CA ALA A 137 -8.79 -19.08 3.92
C ALA A 137 -8.41 -20.49 3.45
N ASP A 138 -8.42 -21.46 4.36
CA ASP A 138 -8.10 -22.86 4.07
C ASP A 138 -9.37 -23.58 3.55
N ILE A 139 -9.48 -23.70 2.22
CA ILE A 139 -10.61 -24.32 1.56
C ILE A 139 -10.37 -25.82 1.40
N ASN A 140 -11.22 -26.63 2.03
CA ASN A 140 -11.20 -28.08 1.88
C ASN A 140 -11.87 -28.50 0.55
N ARG A 141 -11.05 -28.73 -0.46
CA ARG A 141 -11.49 -29.04 -1.83
C ARG A 141 -12.33 -30.32 -1.90
N ASP A 142 -12.01 -31.34 -1.09
CA ASP A 142 -12.77 -32.59 -1.06
C ASP A 142 -14.19 -32.38 -0.50
N LYS A 143 -14.31 -31.56 0.54
CA LYS A 143 -15.64 -31.19 1.07
C LYS A 143 -16.43 -30.37 0.07
N VAL A 144 -15.81 -29.43 -0.63
CA VAL A 144 -16.46 -28.63 -1.69
C VAL A 144 -17.04 -29.54 -2.75
N LEU A 145 -16.25 -30.50 -3.25
CA LEU A 145 -16.70 -31.46 -4.26
C LEU A 145 -17.83 -32.39 -3.74
N LYS A 146 -17.70 -32.92 -2.52
CA LYS A 146 -18.70 -33.79 -1.89
C LYS A 146 -20.04 -33.08 -1.67
N GLN A 147 -20.00 -31.78 -1.38
CA GLN A 147 -21.22 -30.97 -1.23
C GLN A 147 -21.83 -30.52 -2.57
N GLY A 148 -21.23 -30.91 -3.69
CA GLY A 148 -21.70 -30.54 -5.02
C GLY A 148 -21.54 -29.06 -5.34
N VAL A 149 -20.59 -28.39 -4.69
CA VAL A 149 -20.28 -26.97 -4.91
C VAL A 149 -19.12 -26.85 -5.91
N ALA A 150 -19.19 -25.87 -6.82
CA ALA A 150 -18.08 -25.56 -7.68
C ALA A 150 -17.07 -24.69 -6.89
N ILE A 151 -15.79 -25.03 -6.97
CA ILE A 151 -14.75 -24.29 -6.22
C ILE A 151 -14.66 -22.81 -6.65
N GLY A 152 -14.97 -22.53 -7.93
CA GLY A 152 -15.05 -21.15 -8.45
C GLY A 152 -16.10 -20.32 -7.73
N ASP A 153 -17.26 -20.92 -7.38
CA ASP A 153 -18.34 -20.23 -6.70
C ASP A 153 -17.96 -19.87 -5.26
N VAL A 154 -17.13 -20.70 -4.60
CA VAL A 154 -16.57 -20.39 -3.28
C VAL A 154 -15.69 -19.15 -3.36
N TYR A 155 -14.78 -19.08 -4.33
CA TYR A 155 -13.91 -17.91 -4.52
C TYR A 155 -14.70 -16.67 -4.93
N GLN A 156 -15.69 -16.79 -5.80
CA GLN A 156 -16.57 -15.67 -6.19
C GLN A 156 -17.37 -15.15 -5.00
N THR A 157 -17.87 -16.03 -4.15
CA THR A 157 -18.58 -15.65 -2.94
C THR A 157 -17.66 -14.85 -2.00
N LEU A 158 -16.45 -15.36 -1.73
CA LEU A 158 -15.46 -14.65 -0.92
C LEU A 158 -15.12 -13.28 -1.52
N GLN A 159 -14.88 -13.23 -2.83
CA GLN A 159 -14.59 -11.97 -3.53
C GLN A 159 -15.75 -10.98 -3.42
N ALA A 160 -16.99 -11.43 -3.69
CA ALA A 160 -18.16 -10.58 -3.67
C ALA A 160 -18.41 -9.98 -2.29
N PHE A 161 -18.41 -10.81 -1.25
CA PHE A 161 -18.76 -10.37 0.09
C PHE A 161 -17.62 -9.60 0.78
N LEU A 162 -16.37 -9.99 0.59
CA LEU A 162 -15.23 -9.36 1.26
C LEU A 162 -14.61 -8.22 0.44
N GLY A 163 -14.30 -8.47 -0.83
CA GLY A 163 -13.60 -7.54 -1.71
C GLY A 163 -14.52 -6.61 -2.53
N GLY A 164 -15.75 -7.02 -2.71
CA GLY A 164 -16.70 -6.40 -3.62
C GLY A 164 -16.55 -6.89 -5.07
N VAL A 165 -17.67 -7.03 -5.75
CA VAL A 165 -17.73 -7.35 -7.17
C VAL A 165 -18.33 -6.21 -7.96
N TYR A 166 -17.67 -5.84 -9.03
CA TYR A 166 -18.20 -4.89 -10.00
C TYR A 166 -19.35 -5.57 -10.78
N VAL A 167 -20.55 -4.99 -10.66
CA VAL A 167 -21.76 -5.55 -11.29
C VAL A 167 -22.06 -4.86 -12.60
N ASN A 168 -22.08 -3.51 -12.59
CA ASN A 168 -22.45 -2.71 -13.75
C ASN A 168 -22.09 -1.22 -13.53
N GLN A 169 -22.41 -0.40 -14.51
CA GLN A 169 -22.26 1.05 -14.45
C GLN A 169 -23.44 1.76 -15.10
N PHE A 170 -23.71 2.97 -14.68
CA PHE A 170 -24.72 3.83 -15.27
C PHE A 170 -24.22 5.27 -15.43
N ASN A 171 -24.77 5.98 -16.40
CA ASN A 171 -24.44 7.37 -16.66
C ASN A 171 -25.47 8.28 -15.97
N ARG A 172 -25.00 9.19 -15.12
CA ARG A 172 -25.84 10.20 -14.45
C ARG A 172 -25.03 11.46 -14.17
N PHE A 173 -25.65 12.61 -14.36
CA PHE A 173 -25.02 13.93 -14.15
C PHE A 173 -23.71 14.12 -14.93
N GLY A 174 -23.63 13.64 -16.17
CA GLY A 174 -22.44 13.74 -17.02
C GLY A 174 -21.25 12.88 -16.55
N ARG A 175 -21.46 11.95 -15.62
CA ARG A 175 -20.45 11.03 -15.10
C ARG A 175 -20.92 9.60 -15.19
N GLN A 176 -19.95 8.69 -15.30
CA GLN A 176 -20.16 7.25 -15.25
C GLN A 176 -19.98 6.75 -13.80
N TRP A 177 -21.03 6.12 -13.27
CA TRP A 177 -21.05 5.59 -11.92
C TRP A 177 -20.96 4.08 -11.97
N LYS A 178 -20.02 3.50 -11.20
CA LYS A 178 -19.84 2.07 -11.08
C LYS A 178 -20.66 1.53 -9.92
N VAL A 179 -21.33 0.38 -10.14
CA VAL A 179 -22.08 -0.33 -9.12
C VAL A 179 -21.24 -1.51 -8.63
N PHE A 180 -20.98 -1.53 -7.32
CA PHE A 180 -20.32 -2.63 -6.66
C PHE A 180 -21.27 -3.28 -5.66
N LEU A 181 -21.21 -4.61 -5.58
CA LEU A 181 -21.88 -5.41 -4.57
C LEU A 181 -20.87 -5.91 -3.55
N GLN A 182 -21.14 -5.68 -2.26
CA GLN A 182 -20.28 -6.11 -1.15
C GLN A 182 -21.13 -6.35 0.09
N ALA A 183 -20.68 -7.21 1.01
CA ALA A 183 -21.35 -7.32 2.31
C ALA A 183 -21.21 -6.01 3.11
N GLU A 184 -22.23 -5.68 3.88
CA GLU A 184 -22.17 -4.55 4.80
C GLU A 184 -21.04 -4.75 5.84
N PRO A 185 -20.41 -3.68 6.33
CA PRO A 185 -19.26 -3.77 7.22
C PRO A 185 -19.49 -4.66 8.44
N GLU A 186 -20.68 -4.61 9.04
CA GLU A 186 -21.03 -5.38 10.23
C GLU A 186 -20.97 -6.89 10.05
N PHE A 187 -21.15 -7.39 8.81
CA PHE A 187 -21.09 -8.82 8.47
C PHE A 187 -19.70 -9.30 8.05
N ARG A 188 -18.65 -8.46 8.13
CA ARG A 188 -17.27 -8.80 7.75
C ARG A 188 -16.24 -8.18 8.68
N VAL A 189 -16.55 -8.05 9.97
CA VAL A 189 -15.65 -7.46 10.99
C VAL A 189 -14.62 -8.49 11.46
N GLN A 190 -15.01 -9.74 11.62
CA GLN A 190 -14.19 -10.79 12.20
C GLN A 190 -14.01 -11.96 11.23
N ALA A 191 -12.89 -12.70 11.38
CA ALA A 191 -12.60 -13.87 10.55
C ALA A 191 -13.74 -14.93 10.57
N LYS A 192 -14.41 -15.08 11.72
CA LYS A 192 -15.55 -16.02 11.88
C LYS A 192 -16.75 -15.64 11.01
N ASP A 193 -16.94 -14.37 10.68
CA ASP A 193 -18.09 -13.90 9.90
C ASP A 193 -18.08 -14.48 8.47
N ILE A 194 -16.88 -14.78 7.95
CA ILE A 194 -16.68 -15.43 6.65
C ILE A 194 -17.44 -16.77 6.58
N GLY A 195 -17.46 -17.50 7.69
CA GLY A 195 -18.18 -18.77 7.78
C GLY A 195 -19.70 -18.67 7.63
N SER A 196 -20.27 -17.49 7.83
CA SER A 196 -21.70 -17.21 7.72
C SER A 196 -22.16 -16.92 6.29
N PHE A 197 -21.25 -16.77 5.33
CA PHE A 197 -21.61 -16.63 3.93
C PHE A 197 -22.01 -17.97 3.34
N TYR A 198 -22.87 -17.94 2.34
CA TYR A 198 -23.41 -19.12 1.70
C TYR A 198 -23.05 -19.18 0.22
N VAL A 199 -22.85 -20.40 -0.25
CA VAL A 199 -22.67 -20.72 -1.67
C VAL A 199 -23.71 -21.73 -2.09
N ARG A 200 -24.17 -21.68 -3.34
CA ARG A 200 -25.16 -22.59 -3.87
C ARG A 200 -24.54 -23.86 -4.45
N ASN A 201 -25.06 -25.04 -4.10
CA ASN A 201 -24.63 -26.29 -4.69
C ASN A 201 -25.42 -26.63 -5.98
N ARG A 202 -25.09 -27.75 -6.61
CA ARG A 202 -25.75 -28.23 -7.83
C ARG A 202 -27.28 -28.47 -7.65
N ASP A 203 -27.70 -28.85 -6.44
CA ASP A 203 -29.09 -29.11 -6.09
C ASP A 203 -29.82 -27.82 -5.67
N GLN A 204 -29.22 -26.65 -5.92
CA GLN A 204 -29.75 -25.32 -5.57
C GLN A 204 -29.87 -25.08 -4.05
N GLN A 205 -29.25 -25.90 -3.22
CA GLN A 205 -29.23 -25.73 -1.77
C GLN A 205 -28.08 -24.76 -1.35
N MET A 206 -28.35 -24.00 -0.30
CA MET A 206 -27.37 -23.07 0.25
C MET A 206 -26.49 -23.77 1.28
N VAL A 207 -25.18 -23.80 0.99
CA VAL A 207 -24.15 -24.41 1.84
C VAL A 207 -23.33 -23.30 2.51
N PRO A 208 -23.26 -23.25 3.85
CA PRO A 208 -22.45 -22.24 4.54
C PRO A 208 -20.95 -22.49 4.31
N LEU A 209 -20.18 -21.41 4.16
CA LEU A 209 -18.73 -21.52 3.94
C LEU A 209 -18.00 -22.16 5.13
N SER A 210 -18.52 -22.05 6.35
CA SER A 210 -17.99 -22.74 7.53
C SER A 210 -17.90 -24.27 7.39
N THR A 211 -18.74 -24.88 6.53
CA THR A 211 -18.68 -26.31 6.20
C THR A 211 -17.51 -26.63 5.28
N LEU A 212 -17.13 -25.69 4.40
CA LEU A 212 -16.22 -25.88 3.27
C LEU A 212 -14.80 -25.41 3.56
N MET A 213 -14.63 -24.47 4.50
CA MET A 213 -13.34 -23.84 4.77
C MET A 213 -13.17 -23.46 6.24
N LYS A 214 -11.92 -23.15 6.58
CA LYS A 214 -11.56 -22.48 7.83
C LYS A 214 -10.92 -21.13 7.50
N ALA A 215 -11.11 -20.16 8.38
CA ALA A 215 -10.51 -18.83 8.25
C ALA A 215 -9.67 -18.56 9.49
N ASP A 216 -8.36 -18.63 9.34
CA ASP A 216 -7.40 -18.49 10.43
C ASP A 216 -6.60 -17.19 10.30
N PRO A 217 -6.31 -16.50 11.42
CA PRO A 217 -5.39 -15.38 11.41
C PRO A 217 -4.02 -15.82 10.91
N SER A 218 -3.43 -15.01 10.03
CA SER A 218 -2.12 -15.25 9.44
C SER A 218 -1.36 -13.94 9.31
N ALA A 219 -0.12 -14.01 8.90
CA ALA A 219 0.70 -12.86 8.56
C ALA A 219 1.51 -13.17 7.29
N GLY A 220 1.67 -12.15 6.46
CA GLY A 220 2.42 -12.29 5.22
C GLY A 220 2.84 -10.94 4.67
N PRO A 221 3.65 -10.90 3.60
CA PRO A 221 4.09 -9.65 3.01
C PRO A 221 2.90 -8.85 2.47
N ALA A 222 2.98 -7.53 2.59
CA ALA A 222 1.97 -6.62 2.08
C ALA A 222 1.75 -6.80 0.56
N PHE A 223 2.84 -7.00 -0.15
CA PHE A 223 2.90 -7.33 -1.58
C PHE A 223 4.22 -8.04 -1.88
N THR A 224 4.30 -8.70 -3.02
CA THR A 224 5.53 -9.34 -3.50
C THR A 224 5.88 -8.78 -4.87
N ASN A 225 7.04 -8.14 -4.98
CA ASN A 225 7.61 -7.72 -6.24
C ASN A 225 8.63 -8.74 -6.74
N ARG A 226 8.71 -8.87 -8.06
CA ARG A 226 9.77 -9.59 -8.73
C ARG A 226 10.47 -8.65 -9.72
N TYR A 227 11.78 -8.62 -9.63
CA TYR A 227 12.63 -7.92 -10.59
C TYR A 227 13.55 -8.95 -11.26
N ASN A 228 13.51 -9.02 -12.57
CA ASN A 228 14.19 -10.10 -13.34
C ASN A 228 13.82 -11.51 -12.81
N LEU A 229 12.54 -11.75 -12.50
CA LEU A 229 11.98 -12.99 -11.96
C LEU A 229 12.36 -13.31 -10.50
N TYR A 230 13.36 -12.67 -9.94
CA TYR A 230 13.75 -12.83 -8.54
C TYR A 230 12.85 -12.00 -7.62
N ARG A 231 12.52 -12.54 -6.44
CA ARG A 231 11.84 -11.75 -5.40
C ARG A 231 12.72 -10.55 -5.05
N ALA A 232 12.13 -9.37 -5.03
CA ALA A 232 12.88 -8.15 -4.81
C ALA A 232 12.10 -7.14 -3.98
N VAL A 233 12.84 -6.27 -3.31
CA VAL A 233 12.28 -5.13 -2.60
C VAL A 233 12.92 -3.84 -3.11
N GLU A 234 12.11 -2.82 -3.31
CA GLU A 234 12.59 -1.50 -3.68
C GLU A 234 13.07 -0.74 -2.45
N VAL A 235 14.24 -0.15 -2.57
CA VAL A 235 14.80 0.76 -1.60
C VAL A 235 14.91 2.13 -2.25
N LEU A 236 14.39 3.14 -1.56
CA LEU A 236 14.37 4.53 -1.97
C LEU A 236 15.34 5.32 -1.09
N GLY A 237 15.97 6.32 -1.66
CA GLY A 237 16.85 7.22 -0.90
C GLY A 237 17.13 8.52 -1.63
N ASN A 238 17.74 9.45 -0.94
CA ASN A 238 18.15 10.75 -1.49
C ASN A 238 19.65 10.97 -1.29
N PRO A 239 20.29 11.76 -2.15
CA PRO A 239 21.60 12.31 -1.81
C PRO A 239 21.48 13.14 -0.53
N ALA A 240 22.45 13.03 0.36
CA ALA A 240 22.55 13.92 1.53
C ALA A 240 22.89 15.36 1.08
N PRO A 241 22.54 16.38 1.88
CA PRO A 241 22.92 17.76 1.57
C PRO A 241 24.41 17.90 1.30
N GLY A 242 24.76 18.53 0.17
CA GLY A 242 26.14 18.72 -0.26
C GLY A 242 26.71 17.59 -1.13
N TYR A 243 25.96 16.50 -1.35
CA TYR A 243 26.37 15.41 -2.22
C TYR A 243 25.54 15.37 -3.51
N SER A 244 26.17 14.97 -4.60
CA SER A 244 25.52 14.77 -5.88
C SER A 244 24.82 13.40 -5.94
N SER A 245 23.86 13.25 -6.88
CA SER A 245 23.21 11.96 -7.14
C SER A 245 24.22 10.87 -7.54
N GLY A 246 25.27 11.24 -8.30
CA GLY A 246 26.35 10.31 -8.67
C GLY A 246 27.14 9.80 -7.47
N GLN A 247 27.45 10.68 -6.50
CA GLN A 247 28.11 10.28 -5.26
C GLN A 247 27.22 9.36 -4.40
N ALA A 248 25.93 9.68 -4.29
CA ALA A 248 24.99 8.83 -3.59
C ALA A 248 24.86 7.44 -4.25
N MET A 249 24.79 7.39 -5.57
CA MET A 249 24.75 6.13 -6.33
C MET A 249 26.02 5.29 -6.18
N ALA A 250 27.19 5.93 -6.05
CA ALA A 250 28.45 5.23 -5.82
C ALA A 250 28.62 4.72 -4.39
N ALA A 251 27.88 5.30 -3.44
CA ALA A 251 27.92 4.93 -2.02
C ALA A 251 27.00 3.76 -1.66
N VAL A 252 26.10 3.39 -2.57
CA VAL A 252 25.13 2.26 -2.44
C VAL A 252 25.75 0.98 -2.94
#